data_8bacf66d01a2872e4f524c6b5fb0eb40
#
_entry.id   8bacf66d01a2872e4f524c6b5fb0eb40
#
_cell.length_a   1.000
_cell.length_b   1.000
_cell.length_c   1.000
_cell.angle_alpha   90.00
_cell.angle_beta   90.00
_cell.angle_gamma   90.00
#
_symmetry.space_group_name_H-M   'P 1'
#
loop_
_entity.id
_entity.type
_entity.pdbx_description
1 polymer ?
#
loop_
_entity_poly.entity_id
_entity_poly.type
_entity_poly.pdbx_seq_one_letter_code
_entity_poly.pdbx_strand_id
1 'polypeptide(L)'
;IMIGPQQVKKVPKDKAEAIARKLLARMGMSEKADVYPQSLSGGQKQRIAIARALAMEPDMMLFDEPTSALDPEMVGEVLQVMKDLAMEGMTMVVVTHEMGFAKEVGDRILFMDDGQVMEQGTPDEIFNHPKSERTKDFLSKVL
;
A
#
# COMPACT_ATOMS: atom_id res chain seq x y z
N ILE A 1 -5.02 -1.79 16.03
CA ILE A 1 -4.44 -0.46 15.71
C ILE A 1 -3.76 0.13 16.94
N MET A 2 -4.42 0.19 18.11
CA MET A 2 -3.96 0.86 19.32
C MET A 2 -2.70 0.30 19.99
N ILE A 3 -2.40 -1.00 19.81
CA ILE A 3 -1.33 -1.72 20.55
C ILE A 3 0.04 -1.07 20.32
N GLY A 4 0.39 -0.80 19.07
CA GLY A 4 1.67 -0.16 18.72
C GLY A 4 1.88 1.19 19.42
N PRO A 5 0.97 2.17 19.22
CA PRO A 5 1.05 3.46 19.90
C PRO A 5 1.14 3.35 21.43
N GLN A 6 0.35 2.47 22.05
CA GLN A 6 0.36 2.30 23.51
C GLN A 6 1.65 1.66 24.03
N GLN A 7 2.09 0.55 23.43
CA GLN A 7 3.21 -0.21 23.95
C GLN A 7 4.56 0.39 23.58
N VAL A 8 4.71 0.87 22.35
CA VAL A 8 5.98 1.40 21.83
C VAL A 8 6.12 2.89 22.10
N LYS A 9 5.13 3.70 21.68
CA LYS A 9 5.18 5.16 21.84
C LYS A 9 4.67 5.65 23.21
N LYS A 10 4.17 4.74 24.05
CA LYS A 10 3.61 5.08 25.39
C LYS A 10 2.44 6.06 25.35
N VAL A 11 1.70 6.09 24.23
CA VAL A 11 0.52 6.95 24.07
C VAL A 11 -0.58 6.50 25.03
N PRO A 12 -1.21 7.41 25.81
CA PRO A 12 -2.35 7.09 26.67
C PRO A 12 -3.49 6.44 25.90
N LYS A 13 -4.26 5.57 26.57
CA LYS A 13 -5.32 4.76 25.95
C LYS A 13 -6.36 5.59 25.19
N ASP A 14 -6.82 6.67 25.79
CA ASP A 14 -7.80 7.59 25.21
C ASP A 14 -7.30 8.25 23.92
N LYS A 15 -6.04 8.67 23.89
CA LYS A 15 -5.40 9.23 22.70
C LYS A 15 -5.16 8.16 21.64
N ALA A 16 -4.72 6.96 22.02
CA ALA A 16 -4.54 5.85 21.10
C ALA A 16 -5.87 5.43 20.47
N GLU A 17 -6.97 5.46 21.21
CA GLU A 17 -8.31 5.21 20.70
C GLU A 17 -8.75 6.28 19.69
N ALA A 18 -8.52 7.56 20.00
CA ALA A 18 -8.83 8.66 19.09
C ALA A 18 -8.06 8.52 17.76
N ILE A 19 -6.76 8.19 17.82
CA ILE A 19 -5.93 7.90 16.62
C ILE A 19 -6.53 6.72 15.84
N ALA A 20 -6.87 5.63 16.50
CA ALA A 20 -7.41 4.45 15.85
C ALA A 20 -8.75 4.74 15.16
N ARG A 21 -9.67 5.46 15.80
CA ARG A 21 -10.96 5.85 15.21
C ARG A 21 -10.80 6.78 14.01
N LYS A 22 -9.86 7.74 14.08
CA LYS A 22 -9.53 8.62 12.94
C LYS A 22 -9.02 7.82 11.74
N LEU A 23 -8.12 6.86 11.98
CA LEU A 23 -7.58 6.00 10.92
C LEU A 23 -8.64 5.06 10.35
N LEU A 24 -9.51 4.50 11.18
CA LEU A 24 -10.64 3.69 10.70
C LEU A 24 -11.58 4.51 9.81
N ALA A 25 -11.89 5.75 10.17
CA ALA A 25 -12.70 6.64 9.34
C ALA A 25 -12.03 6.90 8.00
N ARG A 26 -10.71 7.14 8.00
CA ARG A 26 -9.91 7.32 6.78
C ARG A 26 -9.93 6.09 5.86
N MET A 27 -9.97 4.89 6.45
CA MET A 27 -10.08 3.62 5.69
C MET A 27 -11.52 3.29 5.26
N GLY A 28 -12.51 4.14 5.53
CA GLY A 28 -13.92 3.87 5.28
C GLY A 28 -14.48 2.74 6.16
N MET A 29 -13.97 2.59 7.39
CA MET A 29 -14.26 1.45 8.27
C MET A 29 -14.70 1.84 9.67
N SER A 30 -15.29 3.01 9.84
CA SER A 30 -15.72 3.51 11.16
C SER A 30 -16.64 2.55 11.91
N GLU A 31 -17.57 1.91 11.18
CA GLU A 31 -18.55 0.95 11.73
C GLU A 31 -17.92 -0.40 12.13
N LYS A 32 -16.67 -0.64 11.76
CA LYS A 32 -15.93 -1.86 12.10
C LYS A 32 -15.03 -1.72 13.33
N ALA A 33 -15.12 -0.59 14.06
CA ALA A 33 -14.25 -0.30 15.21
C ALA A 33 -14.29 -1.39 16.29
N ASP A 34 -15.47 -1.93 16.55
CA ASP A 34 -15.72 -2.93 17.61
C ASP A 34 -15.90 -4.35 17.05
N VAL A 35 -15.52 -4.57 15.78
CA VAL A 35 -15.63 -5.87 15.11
C VAL A 35 -14.32 -6.65 15.22
N TYR A 36 -14.41 -7.95 15.51
CA TYR A 36 -13.23 -8.81 15.58
C TYR A 36 -12.59 -9.02 14.20
N PRO A 37 -11.24 -9.04 14.10
CA PRO A 37 -10.53 -9.18 12.82
C PRO A 37 -10.91 -10.42 12.01
N GLN A 38 -11.34 -11.50 12.67
CA GLN A 38 -11.74 -12.76 12.01
C GLN A 38 -12.96 -12.61 11.10
N SER A 39 -13.86 -11.68 11.41
CA SER A 39 -15.08 -11.43 10.63
C SER A 39 -14.90 -10.37 9.52
N LEU A 40 -13.69 -9.87 9.32
CA LEU A 40 -13.37 -8.93 8.26
C LEU A 40 -12.99 -9.65 6.96
N SER A 41 -13.37 -9.06 5.81
CA SER A 41 -12.91 -9.51 4.49
C SER A 41 -11.39 -9.33 4.33
N GLY A 42 -10.80 -9.93 3.29
CA GLY A 42 -9.40 -9.78 2.95
C GLY A 42 -8.99 -8.31 2.77
N GLY A 43 -9.73 -7.56 1.94
CA GLY A 43 -9.48 -6.14 1.70
C GLY A 43 -9.67 -5.28 2.95
N GLN A 44 -10.65 -5.60 3.80
CA GLN A 44 -10.83 -4.94 5.09
C GLN A 44 -9.64 -5.19 6.04
N LYS A 45 -9.15 -6.43 6.13
CA LYS A 45 -7.95 -6.77 6.90
C LYS A 45 -6.72 -6.00 6.41
N GLN A 46 -6.57 -5.88 5.09
CA GLN A 46 -5.45 -5.15 4.50
C GLN A 46 -5.51 -3.65 4.82
N ARG A 47 -6.68 -3.02 4.69
CA ARG A 47 -6.87 -1.62 5.10
C ARG A 47 -6.60 -1.40 6.59
N ILE A 48 -6.98 -2.34 7.46
CA ILE A 48 -6.64 -2.30 8.88
C ILE A 48 -5.12 -2.46 9.11
N ALA A 49 -4.43 -3.29 8.32
CA ALA A 49 -2.98 -3.42 8.41
C ALA A 49 -2.28 -2.10 8.04
N ILE A 50 -2.75 -1.41 7.01
CA ILE A 50 -2.29 -0.06 6.63
C ILE A 50 -2.55 0.94 7.76
N ALA A 51 -3.78 0.98 8.30
CA ALA A 51 -4.14 1.85 9.42
C ALA A 51 -3.27 1.59 10.67
N ARG A 52 -2.96 0.32 10.94
CA ARG A 52 -2.06 -0.07 12.05
C ARG A 52 -0.64 0.46 11.86
N ALA A 53 -0.12 0.40 10.64
CA ALA A 53 1.20 0.95 10.32
C ALA A 53 1.20 2.47 10.44
N LEU A 54 0.18 3.15 9.88
CA LEU A 54 0.02 4.61 9.97
C LEU A 54 -0.14 5.12 11.40
N ALA A 55 -0.71 4.33 12.31
CA ALA A 55 -0.83 4.70 13.73
C ALA A 55 0.54 4.89 14.42
N MET A 56 1.58 4.36 13.83
CA MET A 56 2.96 4.56 14.28
C MET A 56 3.59 5.85 13.74
N GLU A 57 2.88 6.62 12.90
CA GLU A 57 3.37 7.84 12.25
C GLU A 57 4.75 7.64 11.62
N PRO A 58 4.85 6.72 10.64
CA PRO A 58 6.12 6.39 10.02
C PRO A 58 6.55 7.48 9.02
N ASP A 59 7.86 7.68 8.86
CA ASP A 59 8.42 8.55 7.81
C ASP A 59 8.34 7.88 6.43
N MET A 60 8.28 6.54 6.39
CA MET A 60 8.21 5.73 5.16
C MET A 60 7.38 4.47 5.42
N MET A 61 6.64 4.04 4.40
CA MET A 61 5.92 2.75 4.41
C MET A 61 6.48 1.80 3.35
N LEU A 62 6.60 0.53 3.74
CA LEU A 62 7.02 -0.55 2.84
C LEU A 62 5.83 -1.46 2.60
N PHE A 63 5.52 -1.72 1.33
CA PHE A 63 4.46 -2.63 0.91
C PHE A 63 5.08 -3.76 0.07
N ASP A 64 4.83 -4.98 0.48
CA ASP A 64 5.25 -6.17 -0.24
C ASP A 64 3.99 -6.90 -0.74
N GLU A 65 3.72 -6.76 -2.03
CA GLU A 65 2.55 -7.31 -2.73
C GLU A 65 1.22 -7.16 -1.96
N PRO A 66 0.79 -5.93 -1.64
CA PRO A 66 -0.34 -5.69 -0.72
C PRO A 66 -1.69 -6.22 -1.22
N THR A 67 -1.78 -6.61 -2.49
CA THR A 67 -3.03 -7.07 -3.13
C THR A 67 -3.01 -8.54 -3.55
N SER A 68 -1.86 -9.23 -3.45
CA SER A 68 -1.66 -10.58 -4.01
C SER A 68 -2.60 -11.67 -3.45
N ALA A 69 -3.04 -11.51 -2.20
CA ALA A 69 -3.94 -12.45 -1.52
C ALA A 69 -5.41 -11.99 -1.49
N LEU A 70 -5.78 -11.01 -2.33
CA LEU A 70 -7.12 -10.42 -2.35
C LEU A 70 -7.90 -10.86 -3.58
N ASP A 71 -9.22 -10.98 -3.40
CA ASP A 71 -10.13 -11.11 -4.53
C ASP A 71 -10.12 -9.85 -5.39
N PRO A 72 -10.25 -9.94 -6.73
CA PRO A 72 -10.19 -8.79 -7.63
C PRO A 72 -11.12 -7.62 -7.26
N GLU A 73 -12.29 -7.93 -6.72
CA GLU A 73 -13.27 -6.93 -6.25
C GLU A 73 -12.75 -6.07 -5.09
N MET A 74 -11.80 -6.61 -4.31
CA MET A 74 -11.23 -5.92 -3.13
C MET A 74 -9.94 -5.17 -3.42
N VAL A 75 -9.26 -5.48 -4.53
CA VAL A 75 -7.99 -4.87 -4.93
C VAL A 75 -8.13 -3.35 -5.07
N GLY A 76 -9.18 -2.90 -5.77
CA GLY A 76 -9.41 -1.49 -6.02
C GLY A 76 -9.51 -0.63 -4.76
N GLU A 77 -10.17 -1.15 -3.70
CA GLU A 77 -10.31 -0.42 -2.43
C GLU A 77 -8.97 -0.23 -1.71
N VAL A 78 -8.08 -1.24 -1.77
CA VAL A 78 -6.75 -1.16 -1.15
C VAL A 78 -5.84 -0.23 -1.94
N LEU A 79 -5.83 -0.35 -3.27
CA LEU A 79 -5.06 0.54 -4.14
C LEU A 79 -5.50 2.00 -4.01
N GLN A 80 -6.80 2.27 -3.83
CA GLN A 80 -7.28 3.63 -3.62
C GLN A 80 -6.73 4.23 -2.33
N VAL A 81 -6.71 3.48 -1.23
CA VAL A 81 -6.09 3.94 0.02
C VAL A 81 -4.60 4.26 -0.19
N MET A 82 -3.88 3.44 -0.94
CA MET A 82 -2.46 3.68 -1.23
C MET A 82 -2.25 4.90 -2.13
N LYS A 83 -3.13 5.13 -3.11
CA LYS A 83 -3.12 6.35 -3.93
C LYS A 83 -3.31 7.60 -3.07
N ASP A 84 -4.29 7.57 -2.17
CA ASP A 84 -4.57 8.70 -1.29
C ASP A 84 -3.35 9.01 -0.40
N LEU A 85 -2.65 7.97 0.10
CA LEU A 85 -1.40 8.13 0.85
C LEU A 85 -0.28 8.78 0.03
N ALA A 86 -0.12 8.37 -1.24
CA ALA A 86 0.86 8.96 -2.14
C ALA A 86 0.56 10.44 -2.40
N MET A 87 -0.69 10.78 -2.69
CA MET A 87 -1.14 12.15 -2.92
C MET A 87 -0.94 13.06 -1.70
N GLU A 88 -0.98 12.51 -0.50
CA GLU A 88 -0.67 13.22 0.74
C GLU A 88 0.84 13.37 1.01
N GLY A 89 1.69 12.83 0.13
CA GLY A 89 3.15 12.93 0.23
C GLY A 89 3.81 11.87 1.10
N MET A 90 3.12 10.76 1.39
CA MET A 90 3.73 9.62 2.11
C MET A 90 4.82 8.98 1.25
N THR A 91 6.03 8.91 1.79
CA THR A 91 7.11 8.14 1.15
C THR A 91 6.80 6.65 1.23
N MET A 92 6.77 5.98 0.08
CA MET A 92 6.45 4.55 0.00
C MET A 92 7.43 3.81 -0.91
N VAL A 93 7.79 2.60 -0.51
CA VAL A 93 8.39 1.60 -1.40
C VAL A 93 7.37 0.48 -1.56
N VAL A 94 6.99 0.18 -2.80
CA VAL A 94 5.92 -0.77 -3.09
C VAL A 94 6.42 -1.83 -4.06
N VAL A 95 6.40 -3.09 -3.64
CA VAL A 95 6.52 -4.24 -4.53
C VAL A 95 5.12 -4.61 -4.99
N THR A 96 4.86 -4.60 -6.29
CA THR A 96 3.53 -4.84 -6.83
C THR A 96 3.58 -5.37 -8.26
N HIS A 97 2.57 -6.12 -8.64
CA HIS A 97 2.26 -6.52 -10.02
C HIS A 97 1.08 -5.71 -10.61
N GLU A 98 0.57 -4.74 -9.86
CA GLU A 98 -0.49 -3.83 -10.32
C GLU A 98 0.11 -2.71 -11.20
N MET A 99 0.31 -3.01 -12.50
CA MET A 99 1.02 -2.10 -13.41
C MET A 99 0.30 -0.75 -13.58
N GLY A 100 -1.03 -0.76 -13.59
CA GLY A 100 -1.83 0.47 -13.63
C GLY A 100 -1.56 1.38 -12.43
N PHE A 101 -1.52 0.82 -11.24
CA PHE A 101 -1.19 1.54 -10.01
C PHE A 101 0.25 2.09 -10.06
N ALA A 102 1.23 1.25 -10.42
CA ALA A 102 2.62 1.65 -10.51
C ALA A 102 2.83 2.80 -11.51
N LYS A 103 2.15 2.75 -12.66
CA LYS A 103 2.21 3.79 -13.69
C LYS A 103 1.60 5.12 -13.23
N GLU A 104 0.51 5.07 -12.47
CA GLU A 104 -0.25 6.25 -12.05
C GLU A 104 0.38 6.97 -10.85
N VAL A 105 0.95 6.21 -9.91
CA VAL A 105 1.33 6.71 -8.57
C VAL A 105 2.84 6.77 -8.37
N GLY A 106 3.61 5.98 -9.12
CA GLY A 106 5.05 5.90 -8.92
C GLY A 106 5.79 7.15 -9.40
N ASP A 107 6.71 7.67 -8.60
CA ASP A 107 7.69 8.67 -9.04
C ASP A 107 8.88 8.01 -9.74
N ARG A 108 9.22 6.80 -9.30
CA ARG A 108 10.32 6.00 -9.81
C ARG A 108 9.95 4.53 -9.83
N ILE A 109 10.21 3.87 -10.95
CA ILE A 109 9.99 2.44 -11.15
C ILE A 109 11.34 1.71 -11.22
N LEU A 110 11.43 0.59 -10.51
CA LEU A 110 12.52 -0.37 -10.64
C LEU A 110 11.94 -1.68 -11.17
N PHE A 111 12.34 -2.06 -12.38
CA PHE A 111 12.02 -3.38 -12.92
C PHE A 111 13.10 -4.36 -12.49
N MET A 112 12.70 -5.40 -11.77
CA MET A 112 13.59 -6.42 -11.24
C MET A 112 13.28 -7.78 -11.87
N ASP A 113 14.33 -8.54 -12.20
CA ASP A 113 14.24 -9.90 -12.67
C ASP A 113 15.46 -10.69 -12.19
N ASP A 114 15.26 -11.94 -11.79
CA ASP A 114 16.32 -12.83 -11.28
C ASP A 114 17.23 -12.17 -10.21
N GLY A 115 16.63 -11.42 -9.29
CA GLY A 115 17.31 -10.74 -8.20
C GLY A 115 18.15 -9.51 -8.60
N GLN A 116 18.05 -9.06 -9.85
CA GLN A 116 18.79 -7.91 -10.38
C GLN A 116 17.85 -6.80 -10.83
N VAL A 117 18.30 -5.54 -10.70
CA VAL A 117 17.60 -4.40 -11.30
C VAL A 117 17.94 -4.35 -12.78
N MET A 118 17.00 -4.72 -13.62
CA MET A 118 17.16 -4.74 -15.08
C MET A 118 17.03 -3.37 -15.69
N GLU A 119 16.12 -2.55 -15.13
CA GLU A 119 15.88 -1.19 -15.58
C GLU A 119 15.27 -0.35 -14.47
N GLN A 120 15.54 0.95 -14.48
CA GLN A 120 14.94 1.92 -13.57
C GLN A 120 14.72 3.26 -14.27
N GLY A 121 13.66 3.94 -13.92
CA GLY A 121 13.31 5.23 -14.49
C GLY A 121 12.00 5.78 -13.96
N THR A 122 11.52 6.86 -14.57
CA THR A 122 10.16 7.36 -14.36
C THR A 122 9.14 6.37 -14.94
N PRO A 123 7.85 6.45 -14.54
CA PRO A 123 6.81 5.63 -15.14
C PRO A 123 6.78 5.76 -16.69
N ASP A 124 6.93 6.96 -17.21
CA ASP A 124 6.94 7.18 -18.66
C ASP A 124 8.09 6.45 -19.36
N GLU A 125 9.31 6.54 -18.80
CA GLU A 125 10.48 5.85 -19.34
C GLU A 125 10.30 4.32 -19.34
N ILE A 126 9.78 3.75 -18.25
CA ILE A 126 9.66 2.30 -18.10
C ILE A 126 8.48 1.75 -18.90
N PHE A 127 7.30 2.39 -18.84
CA PHE A 127 6.09 1.85 -19.46
C PHE A 127 5.93 2.21 -20.93
N ASN A 128 6.41 3.38 -21.36
CA ASN A 128 6.23 3.87 -22.73
C ASN A 128 7.51 3.81 -23.56
N HIS A 129 8.69 3.90 -22.92
CA HIS A 129 10.00 3.96 -23.57
C HIS A 129 11.04 3.03 -22.96
N PRO A 130 10.71 1.73 -22.72
CA PRO A 130 11.65 0.77 -22.11
C PRO A 130 12.86 0.56 -23.00
N LYS A 131 14.04 0.52 -22.39
CA LYS A 131 15.33 0.31 -23.07
C LYS A 131 15.75 -1.16 -23.06
N SER A 132 15.54 -1.83 -21.91
CA SER A 132 15.87 -3.25 -21.75
C SER A 132 14.93 -4.14 -22.56
N GLU A 133 15.48 -5.06 -23.34
CA GLU A 133 14.67 -6.06 -24.06
C GLU A 133 13.86 -6.94 -23.09
N ARG A 134 14.40 -7.21 -21.90
CA ARG A 134 13.69 -7.98 -20.86
C ARG A 134 12.49 -7.22 -20.31
N THR A 135 12.61 -5.89 -20.13
CA THR A 135 11.50 -5.01 -19.72
C THR A 135 10.42 -5.01 -20.81
N LYS A 136 10.79 -4.86 -22.08
CA LYS A 136 9.86 -4.89 -23.23
C LYS A 136 9.08 -6.21 -23.31
N ASP A 137 9.79 -7.34 -23.19
CA ASP A 137 9.17 -8.67 -23.21
C ASP A 137 8.17 -8.84 -22.07
N PHE A 138 8.52 -8.40 -20.86
CA PHE A 138 7.63 -8.45 -19.71
C PHE A 138 6.37 -7.60 -19.94
N LEU A 139 6.54 -6.32 -20.30
CA LEU A 139 5.43 -5.40 -20.49
C LEU A 139 4.48 -5.85 -21.59
N SER A 140 4.98 -6.44 -22.67
CA SER A 140 4.15 -6.98 -23.76
C SER A 140 3.22 -8.13 -23.34
N LYS A 141 3.46 -8.75 -22.19
CA LYS A 141 2.67 -9.86 -21.65
C LYS A 141 1.67 -9.43 -20.58
N VAL A 142 1.86 -8.25 -19.98
CA VAL A 142 1.06 -7.79 -18.84
C VAL A 142 0.23 -6.52 -19.12
N LEU A 143 0.49 -5.85 -20.22
CA LEU A 143 -0.28 -4.71 -20.75
C LEU A 143 -0.99 -5.11 -22.05
#